data_3d4f3fa46ac1869f5d64b903fcc14803
#
_entry.id   3d4f3fa46ac1869f5d64b903fcc14803
#
_cell.length_a   1.000
_cell.length_b   1.000
_cell.length_c   1.000
_cell.angle_alpha   90.00
_cell.angle_beta   90.00
_cell.angle_gamma   90.00
#
_symmetry.space_group_name_H-M   'P 1'
#
loop_
_entity.id
_entity.type
_entity.pdbx_description
1 polymer ?
#
loop_
_entity_poly.entity_id
_entity_poly.type
_entity_poly.pdbx_seq_one_letter_code
_entity_poly.pdbx_strand_id
1 'polypeptide(L)'
;RSQAGKKKDLERHDETREKTGAFTGSYATNPVNGEPIPVWIADYVQMGYGTGAIMAVPCGDQRDFEFARKFALPIPAIQQPPASWFAGHDIEPTLDTSEWPVAFVGDAPYVQSSNDELDLNGIDNTTAGVEAMNAWLEAHGAGTATVNYKLRDWLFSRQRYWGEPFPIVYDADGRPHTLPDHMLPVLLPETESFSPRTFEADDEFSNPESPLDRLGDWVEVELDLGDGPQVYRPDTNVMPQWAGSCWYEMRYLDPTNDERFDDRSVEEYWMGPRTDVRPDHPGGV
;
A
#
# COMPACT_ATOMS: atom_id res chain seq x y z
N ARG A 1 -1.89 -23.83 -5.09
CA ARG A 1 -2.95 -22.89 -4.66
C ARG A 1 -3.37 -23.10 -3.20
N SER A 2 -3.71 -24.32 -2.76
CA SER A 2 -4.22 -24.54 -1.40
C SER A 2 -3.22 -24.26 -0.27
N GLN A 3 -1.92 -24.45 -0.48
CA GLN A 3 -0.87 -24.15 0.49
C GLN A 3 -0.60 -22.64 0.60
N ALA A 4 -0.58 -21.92 -0.51
CA ALA A 4 -0.38 -20.48 -0.54
C ALA A 4 -1.57 -19.71 0.07
N GLY A 5 -2.81 -20.21 -0.11
CA GLY A 5 -4.00 -19.60 0.47
C GLY A 5 -4.13 -19.71 2.00
N LYS A 6 -3.31 -20.56 2.64
CA LYS A 6 -3.30 -20.74 4.11
C LYS A 6 -2.28 -19.86 4.83
N LYS A 7 -1.40 -19.18 4.10
CA LYS A 7 -0.37 -18.32 4.68
C LYS A 7 -0.93 -16.94 5.00
N LYS A 8 -0.69 -16.45 6.22
CA LYS A 8 -1.03 -15.08 6.62
C LYS A 8 -0.12 -14.07 5.93
N ASP A 9 -0.59 -12.85 5.71
CA ASP A 9 0.20 -11.81 5.05
C ASP A 9 1.53 -11.51 5.77
N LEU A 10 1.55 -11.57 7.11
CA LEU A 10 2.78 -11.48 7.91
C LEU A 10 3.81 -12.56 7.58
N GLU A 11 3.38 -13.76 7.24
CA GLU A 11 4.27 -14.87 6.86
C GLU A 11 4.81 -14.73 5.44
N ARG A 12 4.15 -13.94 4.60
CA ARG A 12 4.59 -13.60 3.23
C ARG A 12 5.65 -12.51 3.22
N HIS A 13 5.71 -11.68 4.29
CA HIS A 13 6.70 -10.62 4.48
C HIS A 13 8.02 -11.13 5.07
N ASP A 14 8.09 -12.37 5.52
CA ASP A 14 9.31 -12.92 6.12
C ASP A 14 10.36 -13.18 5.01
N GLU A 15 11.31 -12.27 4.91
CA GLU A 15 12.41 -12.32 3.94
C GLU A 15 13.35 -13.49 4.17
N THR A 16 13.37 -14.07 5.38
CA THR A 16 14.24 -15.18 5.76
C THR A 16 13.71 -16.55 5.32
N ARG A 17 12.46 -16.62 4.86
CA ARG A 17 11.84 -17.87 4.44
C ARG A 17 12.29 -18.33 3.07
N GLU A 18 12.43 -19.63 2.94
CA GLU A 18 12.65 -20.29 1.66
C GLU A 18 11.52 -19.97 0.68
N LYS A 19 11.85 -19.38 -0.48
CA LYS A 19 10.89 -19.03 -1.53
C LYS A 19 10.25 -20.30 -2.09
N THR A 20 8.93 -20.32 -2.18
CA THR A 20 8.17 -21.43 -2.79
C THR A 20 7.33 -20.92 -3.95
N GLY A 21 7.18 -21.74 -4.98
CA GLY A 21 6.41 -21.39 -6.17
C GLY A 21 6.20 -22.59 -7.08
N ALA A 22 5.42 -22.35 -8.14
CA ALA A 22 5.15 -23.33 -9.15
C ALA A 22 5.03 -22.68 -10.53
N PHE A 23 5.66 -23.29 -11.52
CA PHE A 23 5.48 -22.91 -12.92
C PHE A 23 4.04 -23.19 -13.37
N THR A 24 3.41 -22.24 -14.05
CA THR A 24 2.03 -22.39 -14.52
C THR A 24 1.92 -23.20 -15.82
N GLY A 25 3.03 -23.42 -16.52
CA GLY A 25 3.06 -23.95 -17.87
C GLY A 25 2.81 -22.91 -18.96
N SER A 26 2.60 -21.65 -18.58
CA SER A 26 2.29 -20.56 -19.51
C SER A 26 3.41 -19.52 -19.56
N TYR A 27 3.43 -18.77 -20.65
CA TYR A 27 4.35 -17.66 -20.86
C TYR A 27 3.56 -16.41 -21.20
N ALA A 28 4.06 -15.25 -20.75
CA ALA A 28 3.65 -13.94 -21.25
C ALA A 28 4.66 -13.45 -22.29
N THR A 29 4.25 -12.58 -23.19
CA THR A 29 5.16 -11.95 -24.16
C THR A 29 5.63 -10.62 -23.59
N ASN A 30 6.95 -10.41 -23.54
CA ASN A 30 7.52 -9.09 -23.23
C ASN A 30 7.20 -8.14 -24.39
N PRO A 31 6.41 -7.07 -24.19
CA PRO A 31 6.00 -6.22 -25.30
C PRO A 31 7.16 -5.45 -25.96
N VAL A 32 8.30 -5.29 -25.25
CA VAL A 32 9.43 -4.48 -25.73
C VAL A 32 10.35 -5.26 -26.66
N ASN A 33 10.55 -6.55 -26.44
CA ASN A 33 11.47 -7.38 -27.24
C ASN A 33 10.84 -8.65 -27.86
N GLY A 34 9.54 -8.91 -27.55
CA GLY A 34 8.81 -10.06 -28.06
C GLY A 34 9.19 -11.41 -27.41
N GLU A 35 10.09 -11.42 -26.44
CA GLU A 35 10.54 -12.66 -25.81
C GLU A 35 9.50 -13.24 -24.83
N PRO A 36 9.44 -14.58 -24.72
CA PRO A 36 8.54 -15.23 -23.78
C PRO A 36 9.07 -15.13 -22.34
N ILE A 37 8.23 -14.64 -21.44
CA ILE A 37 8.50 -14.57 -19.99
C ILE A 37 7.71 -15.68 -19.30
N PRO A 38 8.34 -16.58 -18.54
CA PRO A 38 7.63 -17.67 -17.85
C PRO A 38 6.75 -17.13 -16.72
N VAL A 39 5.50 -17.60 -16.66
CA VAL A 39 4.54 -17.19 -15.62
C VAL A 39 4.57 -18.20 -14.48
N TRP A 40 4.87 -17.70 -13.28
CA TRP A 40 4.98 -18.49 -12.07
C TRP A 40 3.95 -18.03 -11.02
N ILE A 41 3.52 -18.96 -10.17
CA ILE A 41 2.82 -18.64 -8.93
C ILE A 41 3.87 -18.69 -7.82
N ALA A 42 4.05 -17.60 -7.08
CA ALA A 42 4.97 -17.51 -5.98
C ALA A 42 4.24 -17.03 -4.72
N ASP A 43 4.68 -17.51 -3.57
CA ASP A 43 4.00 -17.23 -2.30
C ASP A 43 4.37 -15.86 -1.70
N TYR A 44 5.47 -15.26 -2.12
CA TYR A 44 5.87 -13.91 -1.69
C TYR A 44 5.20 -12.78 -2.49
N VAL A 45 4.56 -13.11 -3.61
CA VAL A 45 3.80 -12.11 -4.41
C VAL A 45 2.47 -11.81 -3.73
N GLN A 46 2.24 -10.54 -3.42
CA GLN A 46 1.05 -10.09 -2.72
C GLN A 46 -0.08 -9.76 -3.67
N MET A 47 -1.28 -10.25 -3.39
CA MET A 47 -2.48 -10.00 -4.21
C MET A 47 -2.94 -8.53 -4.16
N GLY A 48 -2.59 -7.80 -3.09
CA GLY A 48 -2.92 -6.38 -2.92
C GLY A 48 -1.92 -5.42 -3.60
N TYR A 49 -0.88 -5.94 -4.26
CA TYR A 49 0.06 -5.10 -5.00
C TYR A 49 -0.33 -5.04 -6.48
N GLY A 50 -0.83 -3.89 -6.91
CA GLY A 50 -1.35 -3.72 -8.27
C GLY A 50 -2.53 -4.67 -8.56
N THR A 51 -2.40 -5.46 -9.61
CA THR A 51 -3.40 -6.48 -10.01
C THR A 51 -3.14 -7.86 -9.39
N GLY A 52 -2.11 -7.98 -8.54
CA GLY A 52 -1.60 -9.27 -8.07
C GLY A 52 -0.74 -10.03 -9.10
N ALA A 53 -0.57 -9.48 -10.31
CA ALA A 53 0.38 -9.95 -11.30
C ALA A 53 1.50 -8.91 -11.45
N ILE A 54 2.75 -9.34 -11.23
CA ILE A 54 3.94 -8.49 -11.31
C ILE A 54 4.89 -9.01 -12.38
N MET A 55 5.64 -8.12 -13.01
CA MET A 55 6.83 -8.48 -13.77
C MET A 55 8.02 -8.46 -12.81
N ALA A 56 8.61 -9.63 -12.57
CA ALA A 56 9.77 -9.76 -11.69
C ALA A 56 11.02 -9.17 -12.35
N VAL A 57 11.89 -8.55 -11.55
CA VAL A 57 13.18 -7.98 -11.99
C VAL A 57 14.31 -8.55 -11.13
N PRO A 58 14.71 -9.81 -11.37
CA PRO A 58 15.61 -10.54 -10.45
C PRO A 58 16.98 -9.87 -10.22
N CYS A 59 17.53 -9.15 -11.18
CA CYS A 59 18.82 -8.48 -10.95
C CYS A 59 18.71 -7.24 -10.04
N GLY A 60 17.51 -6.66 -9.88
CA GLY A 60 17.25 -5.44 -9.11
C GLY A 60 16.35 -5.62 -7.88
N ASP A 61 15.83 -6.80 -7.63
CA ASP A 61 15.05 -7.15 -6.43
C ASP A 61 15.58 -8.42 -5.79
N GLN A 62 15.92 -8.37 -4.51
CA GLN A 62 16.53 -9.48 -3.79
C GLN A 62 15.60 -10.71 -3.69
N ARG A 63 14.30 -10.52 -3.52
CA ARG A 63 13.35 -11.62 -3.42
C ARG A 63 13.17 -12.33 -4.76
N ASP A 64 13.12 -11.57 -5.83
CA ASP A 64 13.06 -12.08 -7.19
C ASP A 64 14.37 -12.80 -7.56
N PHE A 65 15.52 -12.26 -7.12
CA PHE A 65 16.83 -12.88 -7.32
C PHE A 65 16.92 -14.25 -6.64
N GLU A 66 16.54 -14.34 -5.37
CA GLU A 66 16.53 -15.61 -4.62
C GLU A 66 15.58 -16.62 -5.24
N PHE A 67 14.42 -16.18 -5.69
CA PHE A 67 13.45 -17.01 -6.40
C PHE A 67 14.03 -17.55 -7.71
N ALA A 68 14.60 -16.67 -8.54
CA ALA A 68 15.18 -17.02 -9.82
C ALA A 68 16.36 -17.99 -9.66
N ARG A 69 17.23 -17.77 -8.66
CA ARG A 69 18.32 -18.71 -8.31
C ARG A 69 17.79 -20.08 -7.91
N LYS A 70 16.78 -20.12 -7.03
CA LYS A 70 16.19 -21.37 -6.56
C LYS A 70 15.61 -22.21 -7.68
N PHE A 71 14.93 -21.57 -8.63
CA PHE A 71 14.27 -22.25 -9.73
C PHE A 71 15.07 -22.27 -11.05
N ALA A 72 16.36 -21.90 -10.99
CA ALA A 72 17.27 -21.85 -12.13
C ALA A 72 16.71 -21.04 -13.32
N LEU A 73 16.07 -19.90 -13.02
CA LEU A 73 15.57 -18.97 -14.02
C LEU A 73 16.67 -18.02 -14.48
N PRO A 74 16.62 -17.53 -15.72
CA PRO A 74 17.55 -16.51 -16.21
C PRO A 74 17.46 -15.22 -15.36
N ILE A 75 18.62 -14.61 -15.10
CA ILE A 75 18.73 -13.32 -14.43
C ILE A 75 19.52 -12.39 -15.34
N PRO A 76 18.91 -11.73 -16.34
CA PRO A 76 19.63 -10.75 -17.13
C PRO A 76 20.01 -9.54 -16.32
N ALA A 77 21.26 -9.08 -16.45
CA ALA A 77 21.67 -7.80 -15.88
C ALA A 77 21.07 -6.66 -16.71
N ILE A 78 20.23 -5.84 -16.11
CA ILE A 78 19.62 -4.68 -16.76
C ILE A 78 20.17 -3.35 -16.20
N GLN A 79 21.05 -3.41 -15.22
CA GLN A 79 21.73 -2.26 -14.63
C GLN A 79 23.23 -2.55 -14.52
N GLN A 80 24.03 -1.50 -14.58
CA GLN A 80 25.47 -1.57 -14.38
C GLN A 80 25.81 -1.16 -12.93
N PRO A 81 26.00 -2.12 -12.00
CA PRO A 81 26.38 -1.77 -10.64
C PRO A 81 27.69 -0.96 -10.61
N PRO A 82 27.86 -0.01 -9.69
CA PRO A 82 29.11 0.74 -9.56
C PRO A 82 30.25 -0.17 -9.06
N ALA A 83 31.49 0.23 -9.39
CA ALA A 83 32.69 -0.55 -8.98
C ALA A 83 32.77 -0.77 -7.46
N SER A 84 32.25 0.15 -6.66
CA SER A 84 32.17 0.02 -5.20
C SER A 84 31.28 -1.13 -4.74
N TRP A 85 30.23 -1.44 -5.48
CA TRP A 85 29.35 -2.57 -5.16
C TRP A 85 30.09 -3.90 -5.37
N PHE A 86 30.77 -4.04 -6.49
CA PHE A 86 31.59 -5.23 -6.78
C PHE A 86 32.70 -5.43 -5.75
N ALA A 87 33.42 -4.35 -5.43
CA ALA A 87 34.46 -4.36 -4.40
C ALA A 87 33.91 -4.72 -3.01
N GLY A 88 32.70 -4.26 -2.67
CA GLY A 88 32.04 -4.59 -1.41
C GLY A 88 31.63 -6.06 -1.28
N HIS A 89 31.56 -6.79 -2.39
CA HIS A 89 31.22 -8.21 -2.45
C HIS A 89 32.41 -9.12 -2.82
N ASP A 90 33.62 -8.57 -2.94
CA ASP A 90 34.85 -9.27 -3.29
C ASP A 90 34.76 -10.04 -4.64
N ILE A 91 34.13 -9.39 -5.63
CA ILE A 91 34.01 -9.89 -7.01
C ILE A 91 34.50 -8.87 -8.02
N GLU A 92 35.02 -9.33 -9.15
CA GLU A 92 35.38 -8.45 -10.26
C GLU A 92 34.12 -7.91 -10.96
N PRO A 93 34.18 -6.69 -11.51
CA PRO A 93 33.07 -6.11 -12.28
C PRO A 93 32.64 -7.00 -13.46
N THR A 94 31.40 -7.49 -13.43
CA THR A 94 30.84 -8.39 -14.45
C THR A 94 29.35 -8.17 -14.60
N LEU A 95 28.82 -8.40 -15.82
CA LEU A 95 27.37 -8.49 -16.10
C LEU A 95 26.88 -9.93 -16.07
N ASP A 96 27.77 -10.90 -15.84
CA ASP A 96 27.34 -12.27 -15.57
C ASP A 96 26.76 -12.37 -14.14
N THR A 97 25.45 -12.31 -14.06
CA THR A 97 24.74 -12.38 -12.78
C THR A 97 24.87 -13.73 -12.09
N SER A 98 25.43 -14.76 -12.75
CA SER A 98 25.74 -16.02 -12.09
C SER A 98 26.83 -15.87 -11.02
N GLU A 99 27.69 -14.88 -11.15
CA GLU A 99 28.74 -14.52 -10.21
C GLU A 99 28.27 -13.57 -9.09
N TRP A 100 27.07 -12.98 -9.22
CA TRP A 100 26.55 -12.06 -8.22
C TRP A 100 26.07 -12.80 -6.98
N PRO A 101 26.52 -12.43 -5.77
CA PRO A 101 26.08 -13.08 -4.54
C PRO A 101 24.65 -12.65 -4.12
N VAL A 102 24.24 -11.44 -4.50
CA VAL A 102 22.95 -10.82 -4.21
C VAL A 102 22.49 -9.97 -5.40
N ALA A 103 21.22 -9.56 -5.39
CA ALA A 103 20.72 -8.58 -6.36
C ALA A 103 21.40 -7.21 -6.15
N PHE A 104 21.56 -6.45 -7.21
CA PHE A 104 21.94 -5.04 -7.10
C PHE A 104 20.68 -4.20 -6.90
N VAL A 105 20.43 -3.75 -5.67
CA VAL A 105 19.31 -2.88 -5.33
C VAL A 105 19.83 -1.44 -5.17
N GLY A 106 19.69 -0.64 -6.23
CA GLY A 106 20.18 0.73 -6.22
C GLY A 106 19.99 1.44 -7.57
N ASP A 107 20.40 2.69 -7.61
CA ASP A 107 20.35 3.48 -8.83
C ASP A 107 21.65 3.29 -9.63
N ALA A 108 21.48 2.91 -10.89
CA ALA A 108 22.59 2.73 -11.82
C ALA A 108 22.11 2.83 -13.28
N PRO A 109 23.00 3.12 -14.23
CA PRO A 109 22.64 3.14 -15.64
C PRO A 109 22.10 1.80 -16.12
N TYR A 110 21.09 1.86 -16.98
CA TYR A 110 20.62 0.67 -17.70
C TYR A 110 21.67 0.12 -18.63
N VAL A 111 21.69 -1.19 -18.79
CA VAL A 111 22.47 -1.95 -19.76
C VAL A 111 21.59 -3.02 -20.38
N GLN A 112 21.95 -3.50 -21.56
CA GLN A 112 21.21 -4.55 -22.28
C GLN A 112 19.69 -4.26 -22.39
N SER A 113 19.33 -2.97 -22.48
CA SER A 113 17.96 -2.46 -22.38
C SER A 113 17.62 -1.60 -23.59
N SER A 114 17.64 -2.19 -24.78
CA SER A 114 17.30 -1.49 -26.03
C SER A 114 16.59 -2.43 -27.02
N ASN A 115 15.82 -1.83 -27.91
CA ASN A 115 15.28 -2.43 -29.13
C ASN A 115 15.50 -1.45 -30.32
N ASP A 116 14.88 -1.69 -31.47
CA ASP A 116 15.05 -0.87 -32.67
C ASP A 116 14.49 0.56 -32.52
N GLU A 117 13.62 0.81 -31.55
CA GLU A 117 12.89 2.07 -31.38
C GLU A 117 13.21 2.78 -30.04
N LEU A 118 13.67 2.04 -29.03
CA LEU A 118 13.96 2.56 -27.71
C LEU A 118 15.32 2.08 -27.23
N ASP A 119 16.17 3.01 -26.82
CA ASP A 119 17.47 2.72 -26.18
C ASP A 119 17.54 3.39 -24.80
N LEU A 120 17.54 2.57 -23.75
CA LEU A 120 17.70 3.02 -22.37
C LEU A 120 19.13 2.87 -21.85
N ASN A 121 20.04 2.28 -22.65
CA ASN A 121 21.41 2.05 -22.20
C ASN A 121 22.11 3.38 -21.83
N GLY A 122 22.75 3.39 -20.67
CA GLY A 122 23.43 4.56 -20.15
C GLY A 122 22.52 5.59 -19.47
N ILE A 123 21.19 5.42 -19.52
CA ILE A 123 20.25 6.25 -18.76
C ILE A 123 20.13 5.69 -17.35
N ASP A 124 20.15 6.53 -16.33
CA ASP A 124 19.91 6.10 -14.96
C ASP A 124 18.47 5.59 -14.80
N ASN A 125 18.31 4.55 -13.97
CA ASN A 125 17.02 3.89 -13.71
C ASN A 125 16.04 4.71 -12.84
N THR A 126 16.29 6.01 -12.70
CA THR A 126 15.44 6.97 -12.00
C THR A 126 14.30 7.46 -12.91
N THR A 127 13.97 8.73 -12.85
CA THR A 127 12.81 9.31 -13.55
C THR A 127 12.89 9.15 -15.07
N ALA A 128 14.02 9.47 -15.69
CA ALA A 128 14.14 9.55 -17.15
C ALA A 128 13.94 8.21 -17.86
N GLY A 129 14.49 7.12 -17.31
CA GLY A 129 14.32 5.79 -17.88
C GLY A 129 12.88 5.29 -17.76
N VAL A 130 12.22 5.55 -16.62
CA VAL A 130 10.81 5.21 -16.38
C VAL A 130 9.89 6.00 -17.32
N GLU A 131 10.13 7.29 -17.50
CA GLU A 131 9.36 8.14 -18.42
C GLU A 131 9.49 7.68 -19.87
N ALA A 132 10.72 7.37 -20.32
CA ALA A 132 10.95 6.88 -21.67
C ALA A 132 10.26 5.54 -21.94
N MET A 133 10.33 4.61 -21.00
CA MET A 133 9.63 3.32 -21.11
C MET A 133 8.12 3.48 -21.11
N ASN A 134 7.56 4.30 -20.20
CA ASN A 134 6.13 4.55 -20.14
C ASN A 134 5.62 5.18 -21.43
N ALA A 135 6.33 6.17 -21.98
CA ALA A 135 5.97 6.81 -23.24
C ALA A 135 5.98 5.80 -24.42
N TRP A 136 6.97 4.91 -24.45
CA TRP A 136 7.03 3.86 -25.46
C TRP A 136 5.84 2.86 -25.34
N LEU A 137 5.56 2.39 -24.12
CA LEU A 137 4.44 1.47 -23.86
C LEU A 137 3.09 2.08 -24.23
N GLU A 138 2.86 3.36 -23.92
CA GLU A 138 1.64 4.08 -24.27
C GLU A 138 1.49 4.24 -25.79
N ALA A 139 2.57 4.63 -26.48
CA ALA A 139 2.58 4.80 -27.92
C ALA A 139 2.24 3.51 -28.68
N HIS A 140 2.58 2.34 -28.09
CA HIS A 140 2.31 1.03 -28.67
C HIS A 140 1.01 0.38 -28.14
N GLY A 141 0.25 1.06 -27.28
CA GLY A 141 -0.96 0.52 -26.67
C GLY A 141 -0.71 -0.71 -25.79
N ALA A 142 0.54 -0.88 -25.32
CA ALA A 142 0.97 -2.01 -24.50
C ALA A 142 0.87 -1.73 -22.98
N GLY A 143 0.63 -0.48 -22.58
CA GLY A 143 0.50 -0.07 -21.18
C GLY A 143 -0.01 1.35 -21.03
N THR A 144 -0.27 1.74 -19.80
CA THR A 144 -0.64 3.11 -19.40
C THR A 144 0.14 3.47 -18.16
N ALA A 145 0.77 4.64 -18.15
CA ALA A 145 1.46 5.14 -16.98
C ALA A 145 0.49 5.34 -15.82
N THR A 146 0.86 4.86 -14.65
CA THR A 146 0.03 4.95 -13.46
C THR A 146 0.89 5.36 -12.27
N VAL A 147 0.41 6.34 -11.51
CA VAL A 147 1.02 6.75 -10.24
C VAL A 147 0.37 5.98 -9.12
N ASN A 148 1.13 5.08 -8.51
CA ASN A 148 0.72 4.38 -7.30
C ASN A 148 1.47 4.96 -6.10
N TYR A 149 0.73 5.43 -5.11
CA TYR A 149 1.34 5.87 -3.86
C TYR A 149 1.76 4.64 -3.04
N LYS A 150 3.02 4.59 -2.61
CA LYS A 150 3.54 3.56 -1.68
C LYS A 150 3.03 3.76 -0.24
N LEU A 151 1.78 4.12 -0.11
CA LEU A 151 1.12 4.14 1.19
C LEU A 151 0.64 2.72 1.45
N ARG A 152 1.11 2.13 2.53
CA ARG A 152 0.45 0.93 3.07
C ARG A 152 -0.96 1.34 3.46
N ASP A 153 -1.94 0.47 3.16
CA ASP A 153 -3.27 0.65 3.71
C ASP A 153 -3.15 0.83 5.21
N TRP A 154 -3.39 2.05 5.64
CA TRP A 154 -3.49 2.30 7.05
C TRP A 154 -4.78 1.64 7.53
N LEU A 155 -4.65 0.75 8.51
CA LEU A 155 -5.81 0.17 9.13
C LEU A 155 -6.57 1.29 9.86
N PHE A 156 -7.46 1.93 9.11
CA PHE A 156 -8.20 3.11 9.55
C PHE A 156 -9.23 2.78 10.62
N SER A 157 -9.64 1.53 10.71
CA SER A 157 -10.63 1.04 11.65
C SER A 157 -9.97 0.24 12.78
N ARG A 158 -10.35 0.48 14.03
CA ARG A 158 -9.79 -0.16 15.22
C ARG A 158 -10.90 -0.63 16.15
N GLN A 159 -10.74 -1.84 16.66
CA GLN A 159 -11.56 -2.46 17.71
C GLN A 159 -11.13 -1.93 19.08
N ARG A 160 -11.36 -0.65 19.31
CA ARG A 160 -11.03 0.06 20.56
C ARG A 160 -12.21 0.89 21.00
N TYR A 161 -12.23 1.26 22.30
CA TYR A 161 -13.20 2.25 22.80
C TYR A 161 -12.73 3.66 22.45
N TRP A 162 -11.48 4.01 22.79
CA TRP A 162 -10.94 5.36 22.60
C TRP A 162 -10.51 5.60 21.15
N GLY A 163 -11.13 6.61 20.55
CA GLY A 163 -10.91 7.10 19.20
C GLY A 163 -12.13 7.83 18.69
N GLU A 164 -12.06 8.43 17.52
CA GLU A 164 -13.19 9.09 16.87
C GLU A 164 -14.15 8.04 16.29
N PRO A 165 -15.44 8.05 16.70
CA PRO A 165 -16.45 7.15 16.13
C PRO A 165 -16.68 7.42 14.64
N PHE A 166 -17.03 6.40 13.90
CA PHE A 166 -17.45 6.56 12.51
C PHE A 166 -18.90 7.06 12.44
N PRO A 167 -19.21 8.10 11.64
CA PRO A 167 -20.58 8.54 11.39
C PRO A 167 -21.27 7.62 10.37
N ILE A 168 -21.21 6.32 10.59
CA ILE A 168 -21.72 5.28 9.69
C ILE A 168 -22.57 4.33 10.50
N VAL A 169 -23.72 3.98 9.93
CA VAL A 169 -24.63 2.95 10.48
C VAL A 169 -24.96 1.94 9.40
N TYR A 170 -25.29 0.73 9.80
CA TYR A 170 -25.64 -0.39 8.92
C TYR A 170 -27.11 -0.73 9.06
N ASP A 171 -27.81 -0.96 7.94
CA ASP A 171 -29.19 -1.45 7.93
C ASP A 171 -29.25 -2.96 8.23
N ALA A 172 -30.46 -3.50 8.21
CA ALA A 172 -30.70 -4.93 8.47
C ALA A 172 -30.03 -5.86 7.43
N ASP A 173 -29.74 -5.36 6.22
CA ASP A 173 -29.02 -6.08 5.17
C ASP A 173 -27.50 -5.92 5.28
N GLY A 174 -27.01 -5.14 6.27
CA GLY A 174 -25.59 -4.84 6.47
C GLY A 174 -25.03 -3.81 5.49
N ARG A 175 -25.88 -3.01 4.83
CA ARG A 175 -25.44 -1.94 3.95
C ARG A 175 -25.09 -0.70 4.76
N PRO A 176 -23.94 -0.04 4.48
CA PRO A 176 -23.55 1.17 5.18
C PRO A 176 -24.36 2.40 4.71
N HIS A 177 -24.72 3.22 5.67
CA HIS A 177 -25.36 4.52 5.48
C HIS A 177 -24.59 5.58 6.27
N THR A 178 -24.42 6.77 5.72
CA THR A 178 -23.83 7.91 6.43
C THR A 178 -24.87 8.62 7.29
N LEU A 179 -24.49 9.04 8.47
CA LEU A 179 -25.33 9.94 9.26
C LEU A 179 -25.36 11.33 8.65
N PRO A 180 -26.54 11.98 8.56
CA PRO A 180 -26.64 13.37 8.11
C PRO A 180 -26.04 14.33 9.14
N ASP A 181 -25.60 15.51 8.70
CA ASP A 181 -24.88 16.50 9.51
C ASP A 181 -25.58 16.88 10.81
N HIS A 182 -26.93 16.94 10.81
CA HIS A 182 -27.70 17.30 12.01
C HIS A 182 -27.69 16.24 13.11
N MET A 183 -27.22 15.03 12.82
CA MET A 183 -27.03 13.93 13.78
C MET A 183 -25.59 13.87 14.32
N LEU A 184 -24.72 14.79 13.91
CA LEU A 184 -23.35 14.86 14.39
C LEU A 184 -23.22 15.83 15.59
N PRO A 185 -22.26 15.63 16.50
CA PRO A 185 -21.25 14.57 16.50
C PRO A 185 -21.77 13.24 17.02
N VAL A 186 -21.17 12.12 16.56
CA VAL A 186 -21.36 10.81 17.19
C VAL A 186 -20.57 10.78 18.48
N LEU A 187 -21.23 10.53 19.59
CA LEU A 187 -20.59 10.47 20.92
C LEU A 187 -20.37 9.03 21.32
N LEU A 188 -19.22 8.75 21.91
CA LEU A 188 -18.95 7.47 22.55
C LEU A 188 -19.85 7.30 23.79
N PRO A 189 -20.49 6.12 23.96
CA PRO A 189 -21.35 5.85 25.11
C PRO A 189 -20.51 5.71 26.40
N GLU A 190 -21.09 6.03 27.55
CA GLU A 190 -20.43 5.76 28.81
C GLU A 190 -20.34 4.26 29.08
N THR A 191 -19.21 3.82 29.62
CA THR A 191 -18.98 2.41 29.97
C THR A 191 -18.06 2.28 31.19
N GLU A 192 -18.27 1.23 31.96
CA GLU A 192 -17.41 0.89 33.10
C GLU A 192 -16.16 0.07 32.66
N SER A 193 -16.15 -0.50 31.47
CA SER A 193 -15.05 -1.34 30.96
C SER A 193 -14.65 -0.97 29.54
N PHE A 194 -13.40 -0.56 29.39
CA PHE A 194 -12.77 -0.21 28.11
C PHE A 194 -11.92 -1.34 27.53
N SER A 195 -11.82 -2.46 28.22
CA SER A 195 -10.97 -3.58 27.82
C SER A 195 -11.59 -4.34 26.64
N PRO A 196 -10.79 -4.74 25.65
CA PRO A 196 -11.24 -5.69 24.64
C PRO A 196 -11.61 -7.03 25.32
N ARG A 197 -12.48 -7.79 24.69
CA ARG A 197 -12.74 -9.16 25.12
C ARG A 197 -11.48 -10.00 24.95
N THR A 198 -11.07 -10.68 26.02
CA THR A 198 -10.01 -11.69 25.96
C THR A 198 -10.65 -13.05 25.78
N PHE A 199 -10.11 -13.83 24.86
CA PHE A 199 -10.49 -15.21 24.62
C PHE A 199 -9.46 -16.13 25.27
N GLU A 200 -9.91 -17.33 25.64
CA GLU A 200 -8.99 -18.38 26.05
C GLU A 200 -8.10 -18.77 24.88
N ALA A 201 -6.86 -19.21 25.17
CA ALA A 201 -5.84 -19.45 24.15
C ALA A 201 -6.21 -20.58 23.15
N ASP A 202 -7.19 -21.41 23.50
CA ASP A 202 -7.72 -22.52 22.70
C ASP A 202 -9.05 -22.22 22.00
N ASP A 203 -9.56 -20.99 22.12
CA ASP A 203 -10.78 -20.57 21.42
C ASP A 203 -10.49 -20.24 19.94
N GLU A 204 -10.67 -21.23 19.09
CA GLU A 204 -10.48 -21.10 17.64
C GLU A 204 -11.69 -20.49 16.90
N PHE A 205 -12.81 -20.29 17.58
CA PHE A 205 -14.10 -19.93 16.95
C PHE A 205 -14.56 -18.50 17.23
N SER A 206 -14.04 -17.85 18.25
CA SER A 206 -14.44 -16.49 18.60
C SER A 206 -13.72 -15.45 17.74
N ASN A 207 -14.48 -14.50 17.21
CA ASN A 207 -13.92 -13.35 16.52
C ASN A 207 -13.55 -12.24 17.53
N PRO A 208 -12.52 -11.43 17.26
CA PRO A 208 -12.25 -10.22 18.02
C PRO A 208 -13.50 -9.32 18.04
N GLU A 209 -13.88 -8.88 19.23
CA GLU A 209 -15.05 -8.05 19.46
C GLU A 209 -14.61 -6.68 19.98
N SER A 210 -15.14 -5.62 19.36
CA SER A 210 -14.91 -4.26 19.84
C SER A 210 -15.51 -4.05 21.24
N PRO A 211 -14.92 -3.26 22.12
CA PRO A 211 -15.57 -2.85 23.36
C PRO A 211 -16.96 -2.22 23.15
N LEU A 212 -17.15 -1.51 22.04
CA LEU A 212 -18.43 -0.88 21.67
C LEU A 212 -19.51 -1.91 21.27
N ASP A 213 -19.15 -3.06 20.71
CA ASP A 213 -20.09 -4.12 20.35
C ASP A 213 -20.90 -4.66 21.52
N ARG A 214 -20.42 -4.45 22.76
CA ARG A 214 -21.03 -4.95 24.00
C ARG A 214 -22.00 -3.98 24.66
N LEU A 215 -22.15 -2.79 24.10
CA LEU A 215 -22.95 -1.72 24.68
C LEU A 215 -24.34 -1.72 24.01
N GLY A 216 -25.21 -2.63 24.45
CA GLY A 216 -26.47 -3.00 23.83
C GLY A 216 -27.33 -1.83 23.33
N ASP A 217 -27.54 -0.82 24.15
CA ASP A 217 -28.36 0.35 23.77
C ASP A 217 -27.70 1.25 22.72
N TRP A 218 -26.39 1.12 22.54
CA TRP A 218 -25.64 1.91 21.56
C TRP A 218 -25.49 1.20 20.20
N VAL A 219 -25.51 -0.14 20.19
CA VAL A 219 -25.32 -0.93 18.97
C VAL A 219 -26.60 -1.14 18.16
N GLU A 220 -27.77 -0.78 18.69
CA GLU A 220 -29.04 -0.80 17.99
C GLU A 220 -29.76 0.54 18.23
N VAL A 221 -29.86 1.36 17.19
CA VAL A 221 -30.48 2.67 17.28
C VAL A 221 -31.60 2.82 16.24
N GLU A 222 -32.74 3.42 16.65
CA GLU A 222 -33.81 3.76 15.72
C GLU A 222 -33.53 5.15 15.14
N LEU A 223 -33.36 5.25 13.83
CA LEU A 223 -33.07 6.49 13.11
C LEU A 223 -33.99 6.61 11.90
N ASP A 224 -34.30 7.86 11.54
CA ASP A 224 -34.94 8.20 10.26
C ASP A 224 -33.91 8.90 9.37
N LEU A 225 -33.42 8.21 8.36
CA LEU A 225 -32.46 8.73 7.38
C LEU A 225 -33.15 9.27 6.12
N GLY A 226 -34.48 9.42 6.16
CA GLY A 226 -35.29 9.98 5.06
C GLY A 226 -36.36 9.02 4.53
N ASP A 227 -36.31 7.75 4.90
CA ASP A 227 -37.24 6.70 4.47
C ASP A 227 -38.16 6.23 5.61
N GLY A 228 -38.26 6.99 6.71
CA GLY A 228 -38.95 6.66 7.93
C GLY A 228 -38.09 5.94 8.97
N PRO A 229 -38.58 5.85 10.23
CA PRO A 229 -37.83 5.23 11.31
C PRO A 229 -37.51 3.76 11.04
N GLN A 230 -36.23 3.40 11.15
CA GLN A 230 -35.70 2.03 11.01
C GLN A 230 -34.61 1.80 12.05
N VAL A 231 -34.40 0.53 12.38
CA VAL A 231 -33.32 0.13 13.29
C VAL A 231 -32.02 -0.03 12.51
N TYR A 232 -31.00 0.65 12.96
CA TYR A 232 -29.67 0.62 12.40
C TYR A 232 -28.65 0.18 13.45
N ARG A 233 -27.53 -0.34 12.98
CA ARG A 233 -26.39 -0.70 13.82
C ARG A 233 -25.24 0.27 13.55
N PRO A 234 -24.82 1.11 14.51
CA PRO A 234 -23.64 1.93 14.39
C PRO A 234 -22.37 1.12 14.14
N ASP A 235 -21.39 1.72 13.44
CA ASP A 235 -20.06 1.11 13.36
C ASP A 235 -19.43 1.09 14.75
N THR A 236 -19.04 -0.08 15.20
CA THR A 236 -18.49 -0.32 16.54
C THR A 236 -16.96 -0.20 16.59
N ASN A 237 -16.34 0.14 15.48
CA ASN A 237 -14.94 0.51 15.44
C ASN A 237 -14.78 2.02 15.62
N VAL A 238 -13.55 2.43 15.89
CA VAL A 238 -13.17 3.85 15.95
C VAL A 238 -11.98 4.12 15.05
N MET A 239 -11.85 5.37 14.63
CA MET A 239 -10.66 5.84 13.93
C MET A 239 -9.48 5.91 14.91
N PRO A 240 -8.24 5.54 14.50
CA PRO A 240 -7.09 5.58 15.38
C PRO A 240 -6.69 7.03 15.70
N GLN A 241 -5.92 7.18 16.76
CA GLN A 241 -5.53 8.48 17.36
C GLN A 241 -5.06 9.53 16.33
N TRP A 242 -4.36 9.13 15.26
CA TRP A 242 -3.90 10.06 14.21
C TRP A 242 -5.06 10.71 13.44
N ALA A 243 -6.20 10.05 13.35
CA ALA A 243 -7.37 10.62 12.70
C ALA A 243 -7.91 11.85 13.47
N GLY A 244 -7.88 11.80 14.79
CA GLY A 244 -8.24 12.94 15.63
C GLY A 244 -7.10 13.95 15.78
N SER A 245 -5.88 13.46 16.04
CA SER A 245 -4.76 14.35 16.35
C SER A 245 -4.29 15.20 15.16
N CYS A 246 -4.50 14.77 13.91
CA CYS A 246 -4.14 15.59 12.75
C CYS A 246 -5.01 16.86 12.61
N TRP A 247 -6.24 16.85 13.17
CA TRP A 247 -7.15 17.97 13.04
C TRP A 247 -6.79 19.19 13.89
N TYR A 248 -6.15 19.00 15.07
CA TYR A 248 -5.84 20.13 15.93
C TYR A 248 -4.82 21.08 15.31
N GLU A 249 -3.85 20.55 14.55
CA GLU A 249 -2.82 21.35 13.88
C GLU A 249 -3.45 22.34 12.91
N MET A 250 -4.39 21.86 12.07
CA MET A 250 -5.12 22.72 11.16
C MET A 250 -6.08 23.67 11.88
N ARG A 251 -6.76 23.20 12.92
CA ARG A 251 -7.69 24.04 13.69
C ARG A 251 -7.02 25.21 14.40
N TYR A 252 -5.72 25.10 14.73
CA TYR A 252 -4.97 26.25 15.26
C TYR A 252 -4.82 27.39 14.27
N LEU A 253 -4.99 27.15 12.98
CA LEU A 253 -4.87 28.19 11.97
C LEU A 253 -6.04 29.17 12.03
N ASP A 254 -7.24 28.67 12.34
CA ASP A 254 -8.48 29.47 12.37
C ASP A 254 -9.42 28.99 13.49
N PRO A 255 -9.02 29.15 14.78
CA PRO A 255 -9.67 28.52 15.92
C PRO A 255 -11.06 29.07 16.24
N THR A 256 -11.41 30.24 15.71
CA THR A 256 -12.67 30.93 16.00
C THR A 256 -13.67 30.88 14.84
N ASN A 257 -13.36 30.13 13.80
CA ASN A 257 -14.25 29.99 12.64
C ASN A 257 -15.36 28.98 12.95
N ASP A 258 -16.61 29.46 13.05
CA ASP A 258 -17.77 28.63 13.35
C ASP A 258 -18.48 28.11 12.10
N GLU A 259 -18.10 28.57 10.91
CA GLU A 259 -18.75 28.19 9.65
C GLU A 259 -18.05 27.03 8.92
N ARG A 260 -16.74 26.94 9.11
CA ARG A 260 -15.89 25.89 8.50
C ARG A 260 -14.72 25.57 9.38
N PHE A 261 -14.01 24.49 9.03
CA PHE A 261 -12.86 24.01 9.79
C PHE A 261 -11.74 25.07 9.86
N ASP A 262 -11.39 25.65 8.73
CA ASP A 262 -10.50 26.79 8.58
C ASP A 262 -10.86 27.56 7.29
N ASP A 263 -10.38 28.79 7.16
CA ASP A 263 -10.50 29.54 5.91
C ASP A 263 -9.33 29.21 4.97
N ARG A 264 -9.65 28.89 3.74
CA ARG A 264 -8.66 28.52 2.74
C ARG A 264 -7.50 29.51 2.61
N SER A 265 -7.78 30.80 2.76
CA SER A 265 -6.73 31.82 2.67
C SER A 265 -5.76 31.77 3.84
N VAL A 266 -6.22 31.33 5.02
CA VAL A 266 -5.40 31.12 6.22
C VAL A 266 -4.58 29.84 6.06
N GLU A 267 -5.19 28.78 5.58
CA GLU A 267 -4.48 27.53 5.23
C GLU A 267 -3.38 27.77 4.19
N GLU A 268 -3.70 28.43 3.07
CA GLU A 268 -2.73 28.76 2.03
C GLU A 268 -1.57 29.62 2.55
N TYR A 269 -1.84 30.53 3.48
CA TYR A 269 -0.80 31.38 4.09
C TYR A 269 0.16 30.59 4.96
N TRP A 270 -0.36 29.71 5.84
CA TRP A 270 0.47 29.00 6.82
C TRP A 270 1.03 27.69 6.29
N MET A 271 0.25 26.94 5.51
CA MET A 271 0.55 25.59 5.05
C MET A 271 0.92 25.52 3.57
N GLY A 272 0.66 26.59 2.81
CA GLY A 272 0.96 26.65 1.39
C GLY A 272 2.47 26.68 1.07
N PRO A 273 2.85 26.48 -0.19
CA PRO A 273 4.24 26.55 -0.63
C PRO A 273 4.87 27.91 -0.34
N ARG A 274 5.99 27.91 0.34
CA ARG A 274 6.76 29.13 0.69
C ARG A 274 7.85 29.42 -0.34
N THR A 275 7.44 29.61 -1.59
CA THR A 275 8.34 29.87 -2.73
C THR A 275 9.08 31.21 -2.62
N ASP A 276 8.58 32.14 -1.79
CA ASP A 276 9.23 33.41 -1.44
C ASP A 276 10.44 33.27 -0.52
N VAL A 277 10.46 32.22 0.32
CA VAL A 277 11.52 31.96 1.32
C VAL A 277 12.35 30.73 0.95
N ARG A 278 11.70 29.71 0.43
CA ARG A 278 12.30 28.44 0.00
C ARG A 278 11.68 28.01 -1.32
N PRO A 279 12.30 28.31 -2.45
CA PRO A 279 11.74 28.01 -3.77
C PRO A 279 11.45 26.53 -4.02
N ASP A 280 12.16 25.65 -3.31
CA ASP A 280 12.08 24.18 -3.37
C ASP A 280 11.19 23.57 -2.26
N HIS A 281 10.59 24.39 -1.39
CA HIS A 281 9.75 23.89 -0.29
C HIS A 281 8.35 23.55 -0.81
N PRO A 282 7.91 22.29 -0.71
CA PRO A 282 6.63 21.83 -1.30
C PRO A 282 5.37 22.39 -0.61
N GLY A 283 5.51 23.08 0.53
CA GLY A 283 4.41 23.44 1.41
C GLY A 283 4.09 22.30 2.39
N GLY A 284 3.30 22.66 3.39
CA GLY A 284 2.96 21.76 4.49
C GLY A 284 3.98 21.74 5.62
N VAL A 285 3.59 21.19 6.73
CA VAL A 285 4.41 20.97 7.94
C VAL A 285 5.20 19.68 7.83
#